data_af404048794146441f2991bdaacdffa8
#
_entry.id   af404048794146441f2991bdaacdffa8
#
_cell.length_a   1.000
_cell.length_b   1.000
_cell.length_c   1.000
_cell.angle_alpha   90.00
_cell.angle_beta   90.00
_cell.angle_gamma   90.00
#
_symmetry.space_group_name_H-M   'P 1'
#
loop_
_entity.id
_entity.type
_entity.pdbx_description
1 polymer ?
#
loop_
_entity_poly.entity_id
_entity_poly.type
_entity_poly.pdbx_seq_one_letter_code
_entity_poly.pdbx_strand_id
1 'polypeptide(L)'
;MTALTDTPVVLLHGEPTWSFLYRKVIAQLGRFRCVAPDYFGFGRSDKPTDIDWYTYDRHTAALASLLEILDVRDATIVVHDWGGPIGLRAAVEAPERVGRMVILDTGLFTGHQPMTDAWKAFRDFVERTDDLPVGFLVRGACHRDPGDDVIAAYERPFPDAASKAGARAFPLILPTRPDMPGAQAGQHTLDALRTDRRPKLMLWADSDPVLPLETGRRFAAALGGELAHVIADAGHFLQEDAGPQIGALIADWLRSQP
;
A
#
# COMPACT_ATOMS: atom_id res chain seq x y z
N MET A 1 -23.80 -22.40 1.66
CA MET A 1 -22.62 -21.67 1.16
C MET A 1 -23.16 -20.45 0.44
N THR A 2 -22.88 -19.24 0.96
CA THR A 2 -23.22 -17.97 0.29
C THR A 2 -22.30 -17.84 -0.94
N ALA A 3 -22.86 -17.56 -2.12
CA ALA A 3 -22.08 -17.32 -3.32
C ALA A 3 -21.08 -16.16 -3.08
N LEU A 4 -19.89 -16.27 -3.66
CA LEU A 4 -18.93 -15.15 -3.71
C LEU A 4 -19.58 -14.00 -4.48
N THR A 5 -19.30 -12.76 -4.08
CA THR A 5 -19.70 -11.60 -4.90
C THR A 5 -18.78 -11.53 -6.12
N ASP A 6 -19.34 -11.18 -7.27
CA ASP A 6 -18.57 -11.09 -8.53
C ASP A 6 -17.55 -9.94 -8.51
N THR A 7 -17.74 -8.95 -7.64
CA THR A 7 -16.83 -7.80 -7.50
C THR A 7 -15.59 -8.18 -6.68
N PRO A 8 -14.39 -8.24 -7.28
CA PRO A 8 -13.20 -8.62 -6.57
C PRO A 8 -12.67 -7.48 -5.67
N VAL A 9 -11.99 -7.87 -4.59
CA VAL A 9 -11.22 -6.98 -3.71
C VAL A 9 -9.74 -7.24 -3.95
N VAL A 10 -9.02 -6.26 -4.48
CA VAL A 10 -7.59 -6.33 -4.76
C VAL A 10 -6.83 -5.60 -3.65
N LEU A 11 -6.01 -6.33 -2.88
CA LEU A 11 -5.31 -5.79 -1.71
C LEU A 11 -3.83 -5.62 -2.02
N LEU A 12 -3.38 -4.37 -2.00
CA LEU A 12 -2.07 -3.94 -2.47
C LEU A 12 -1.21 -3.47 -1.29
N HIS A 13 -0.20 -4.28 -0.97
CA HIS A 13 0.73 -4.03 0.13
C HIS A 13 1.76 -2.94 -0.20
N GLY A 14 2.57 -2.58 0.78
CA GLY A 14 3.70 -1.67 0.62
C GLY A 14 5.03 -2.25 1.10
N GLU A 15 6.04 -1.39 1.22
CA GLU A 15 7.38 -1.71 1.66
C GLU A 15 7.42 -1.83 3.21
N PRO A 16 8.19 -2.78 3.78
CA PRO A 16 8.84 -3.95 3.17
C PRO A 16 8.01 -5.22 3.32
N THR A 17 6.68 -5.10 3.23
CA THR A 17 5.72 -6.19 3.49
C THR A 17 5.41 -7.02 2.23
N TRP A 18 4.45 -7.92 2.34
CA TRP A 18 3.90 -8.72 1.27
C TRP A 18 2.45 -9.07 1.56
N SER A 19 1.78 -9.84 0.73
CA SER A 19 0.34 -10.16 0.87
C SER A 19 -0.05 -10.71 2.26
N PHE A 20 0.88 -11.26 3.02
CA PHE A 20 0.70 -11.71 4.40
C PHE A 20 0.17 -10.60 5.33
N LEU A 21 0.49 -9.34 5.06
CA LEU A 21 -0.03 -8.18 5.77
C LEU A 21 -1.56 -8.19 5.85
N TYR A 22 -2.21 -8.61 4.79
CA TYR A 22 -3.67 -8.56 4.68
C TYR A 22 -4.40 -9.79 5.24
N ARG A 23 -3.70 -10.81 5.80
CA ARG A 23 -4.32 -12.06 6.26
C ARG A 23 -5.47 -11.84 7.27
N LYS A 24 -5.29 -10.90 8.22
CA LYS A 24 -6.29 -10.58 9.24
C LYS A 24 -7.49 -9.81 8.64
N VAL A 25 -7.25 -8.97 7.65
CA VAL A 25 -8.28 -8.23 6.91
C VAL A 25 -9.08 -9.18 6.04
N ILE A 26 -8.41 -10.02 5.24
CA ILE A 26 -9.04 -11.00 4.33
C ILE A 26 -9.96 -11.95 5.12
N ALA A 27 -9.58 -12.34 6.33
CA ALA A 27 -10.40 -13.21 7.19
C ALA A 27 -11.80 -12.63 7.49
N GLN A 28 -11.98 -11.31 7.41
CA GLN A 28 -13.26 -10.62 7.63
C GLN A 28 -14.04 -10.40 6.32
N LEU A 29 -13.39 -10.53 5.16
CA LEU A 29 -14.03 -10.30 3.86
C LEU A 29 -14.81 -11.49 3.31
N GLY A 30 -14.86 -12.58 4.00
CA GLY A 30 -15.61 -13.86 3.89
C GLY A 30 -16.22 -14.22 2.53
N ARG A 31 -17.10 -13.38 1.99
CA ARG A 31 -17.85 -13.65 0.75
C ARG A 31 -17.25 -12.94 -0.48
N PHE A 32 -16.26 -12.09 -0.32
CA PHE A 32 -15.64 -11.36 -1.42
C PHE A 32 -14.48 -12.18 -2.00
N ARG A 33 -14.34 -12.15 -3.33
CA ARG A 33 -13.15 -12.68 -3.99
C ARG A 33 -11.98 -11.75 -3.72
N CYS A 34 -11.01 -12.19 -2.90
CA CYS A 34 -9.81 -11.42 -2.59
C CYS A 34 -8.64 -11.81 -3.51
N VAL A 35 -7.96 -10.81 -4.04
CA VAL A 35 -6.72 -10.94 -4.80
C VAL A 35 -5.67 -10.10 -4.11
N ALA A 36 -4.65 -10.74 -3.53
CA ALA A 36 -3.55 -10.08 -2.83
C ALA A 36 -2.23 -10.46 -3.50
N PRO A 37 -1.79 -9.72 -4.53
CA PRO A 37 -0.53 -9.98 -5.21
C PRO A 37 0.65 -9.54 -4.34
N ASP A 38 1.77 -10.24 -4.49
CA ASP A 38 3.06 -9.76 -4.03
C ASP A 38 3.74 -8.99 -5.17
N TYR A 39 4.20 -7.78 -4.92
CA TYR A 39 4.98 -7.04 -5.91
C TYR A 39 6.32 -7.73 -6.19
N PHE A 40 6.89 -7.52 -7.39
CA PHE A 40 8.26 -7.92 -7.66
C PHE A 40 9.20 -7.39 -6.56
N GLY A 41 10.11 -8.25 -6.09
CA GLY A 41 10.99 -7.93 -4.97
C GLY A 41 10.43 -8.32 -3.59
N PHE A 42 9.16 -8.76 -3.51
CA PHE A 42 8.49 -9.04 -2.23
C PHE A 42 7.80 -10.42 -2.25
N GLY A 43 7.49 -10.92 -1.06
CA GLY A 43 6.70 -12.12 -0.86
C GLY A 43 7.19 -13.31 -1.69
N ARG A 44 6.28 -13.90 -2.47
CA ARG A 44 6.55 -15.07 -3.32
C ARG A 44 6.88 -14.71 -4.77
N SER A 45 6.83 -13.41 -5.12
CA SER A 45 7.20 -12.95 -6.45
C SER A 45 8.71 -12.96 -6.67
N ASP A 46 9.12 -12.94 -7.95
CA ASP A 46 10.51 -12.86 -8.34
C ASP A 46 11.20 -11.64 -7.74
N LYS A 47 12.49 -11.78 -7.43
CA LYS A 47 13.32 -10.75 -6.76
C LYS A 47 14.56 -10.44 -7.62
N PRO A 48 14.41 -9.58 -8.65
CA PRO A 48 15.58 -9.03 -9.33
C PRO A 48 16.56 -8.43 -8.31
N THR A 49 17.84 -8.77 -8.45
CA THR A 49 18.88 -8.34 -7.50
C THR A 49 19.48 -6.99 -7.84
N ASP A 50 19.23 -6.48 -9.04
CA ASP A 50 19.60 -5.14 -9.47
C ASP A 50 18.60 -4.12 -8.89
N ILE A 51 19.07 -3.20 -8.06
CA ILE A 51 18.24 -2.18 -7.41
C ILE A 51 17.63 -1.21 -8.44
N ASP A 52 18.32 -0.93 -9.54
CA ASP A 52 17.86 -0.02 -10.60
C ASP A 52 16.77 -0.66 -11.48
N TRP A 53 16.57 -1.98 -11.34
CA TRP A 53 15.44 -2.67 -11.98
C TRP A 53 14.10 -2.17 -11.45
N TYR A 54 14.02 -1.78 -10.18
CA TYR A 54 12.79 -1.38 -9.53
C TYR A 54 12.44 0.07 -9.87
N THR A 55 11.29 0.27 -10.51
CA THR A 55 10.77 1.61 -10.82
C THR A 55 9.28 1.68 -10.55
N TYR A 56 8.78 2.86 -10.26
CA TYR A 56 7.35 3.12 -10.10
C TYR A 56 6.55 2.68 -11.34
N ASP A 57 7.07 2.98 -12.54
CA ASP A 57 6.43 2.60 -13.82
C ASP A 57 6.33 1.09 -13.98
N ARG A 58 7.39 0.33 -13.68
CA ARG A 58 7.36 -1.14 -13.78
C ARG A 58 6.35 -1.77 -12.84
N HIS A 59 6.27 -1.30 -11.61
CA HIS A 59 5.30 -1.83 -10.65
C HIS A 59 3.87 -1.51 -11.06
N THR A 60 3.61 -0.29 -11.56
CA THR A 60 2.29 0.07 -12.09
C THR A 60 1.92 -0.77 -13.30
N ALA A 61 2.83 -0.93 -14.27
CA ALA A 61 2.60 -1.75 -15.46
C ALA A 61 2.37 -3.22 -15.12
N ALA A 62 3.13 -3.77 -14.16
CA ALA A 62 2.93 -5.15 -13.69
C ALA A 62 1.56 -5.35 -13.04
N LEU A 63 1.10 -4.41 -12.22
CA LEU A 63 -0.25 -4.45 -11.65
C LEU A 63 -1.32 -4.36 -12.74
N ALA A 64 -1.19 -3.43 -13.69
CA ALA A 64 -2.13 -3.31 -14.81
C ALA A 64 -2.23 -4.61 -15.62
N SER A 65 -1.08 -5.23 -15.96
CA SER A 65 -1.04 -6.52 -16.65
C SER A 65 -1.68 -7.65 -15.82
N LEU A 66 -1.46 -7.68 -14.51
CA LEU A 66 -2.10 -8.67 -13.63
C LEU A 66 -3.63 -8.53 -13.64
N LEU A 67 -4.13 -7.30 -13.53
CA LEU A 67 -5.57 -7.02 -13.56
C LEU A 67 -6.19 -7.42 -14.91
N GLU A 68 -5.45 -7.23 -16.00
CA GLU A 68 -5.86 -7.65 -17.34
C GLU A 68 -5.90 -9.18 -17.48
N ILE A 69 -4.82 -9.87 -17.10
CA ILE A 69 -4.71 -11.35 -17.18
C ILE A 69 -5.80 -12.05 -16.36
N LEU A 70 -6.13 -11.49 -15.18
CA LEU A 70 -7.16 -12.03 -14.30
C LEU A 70 -8.58 -11.56 -14.69
N ASP A 71 -8.72 -10.77 -15.76
CA ASP A 71 -9.94 -10.09 -16.20
C ASP A 71 -10.69 -9.41 -15.03
N VAL A 72 -9.94 -8.72 -14.19
CA VAL A 72 -10.50 -7.96 -13.08
C VAL A 72 -11.22 -6.73 -13.63
N ARG A 73 -12.48 -6.54 -13.24
CA ARG A 73 -13.33 -5.39 -13.61
C ARG A 73 -14.10 -4.90 -12.41
N ASP A 74 -14.36 -3.60 -12.36
CA ASP A 74 -15.12 -2.93 -11.29
C ASP A 74 -14.64 -3.30 -9.87
N ALA A 75 -13.35 -3.60 -9.71
CA ALA A 75 -12.78 -4.04 -8.45
C ALA A 75 -12.82 -2.96 -7.38
N THR A 76 -12.84 -3.38 -6.13
CA THR A 76 -12.41 -2.52 -5.02
C THR A 76 -10.92 -2.73 -4.80
N ILE A 77 -10.12 -1.70 -4.96
CA ILE A 77 -8.71 -1.75 -4.54
C ILE A 77 -8.60 -1.33 -3.08
N VAL A 78 -7.82 -2.06 -2.31
CA VAL A 78 -7.40 -1.70 -0.94
C VAL A 78 -5.91 -1.42 -1.00
N VAL A 79 -5.53 -0.18 -0.77
CA VAL A 79 -4.15 0.27 -0.94
C VAL A 79 -3.56 0.74 0.37
N HIS A 80 -2.30 0.43 0.61
CA HIS A 80 -1.53 0.83 1.78
C HIS A 80 -0.08 1.11 1.37
N ASP A 81 0.54 2.14 1.96
CA ASP A 81 1.92 2.54 1.71
C ASP A 81 2.20 2.63 0.20
N TRP A 82 3.21 1.96 -0.36
CA TRP A 82 3.49 1.91 -1.81
C TRP A 82 2.36 1.29 -2.65
N GLY A 83 1.49 0.50 -2.05
CA GLY A 83 0.25 0.06 -2.70
C GLY A 83 -0.63 1.24 -3.14
N GLY A 84 -0.54 2.40 -2.44
CA GLY A 84 -1.24 3.63 -2.81
C GLY A 84 -0.77 4.23 -4.12
N PRO A 85 0.48 4.67 -4.25
CA PRO A 85 0.99 5.20 -5.52
C PRO A 85 0.72 4.26 -6.70
N ILE A 86 1.04 2.97 -6.55
CA ILE A 86 0.89 1.97 -7.62
C ILE A 86 -0.58 1.72 -7.95
N GLY A 87 -1.41 1.44 -6.95
CA GLY A 87 -2.82 1.08 -7.13
C GLY A 87 -3.69 2.25 -7.56
N LEU A 88 -3.48 3.43 -6.98
CA LEU A 88 -4.25 4.63 -7.34
C LEU A 88 -3.91 5.10 -8.77
N ARG A 89 -2.64 4.99 -9.18
CA ARG A 89 -2.24 5.26 -10.56
C ARG A 89 -2.88 4.26 -11.52
N ALA A 90 -2.84 2.97 -11.22
CA ALA A 90 -3.52 1.96 -12.02
C ALA A 90 -5.04 2.22 -12.12
N ALA A 91 -5.68 2.69 -11.05
CA ALA A 91 -7.09 3.06 -11.05
C ALA A 91 -7.41 4.27 -11.94
N VAL A 92 -6.45 5.19 -12.11
CA VAL A 92 -6.59 6.35 -13.01
C VAL A 92 -6.33 5.95 -14.47
N GLU A 93 -5.30 5.12 -14.71
CA GLU A 93 -4.90 4.70 -16.07
C GLU A 93 -5.84 3.64 -16.68
N ALA A 94 -6.53 2.84 -15.84
CA ALA A 94 -7.48 1.81 -16.25
C ALA A 94 -8.80 1.90 -15.43
N PRO A 95 -9.58 2.96 -15.61
CA PRO A 95 -10.75 3.25 -14.77
C PRO A 95 -11.83 2.17 -14.83
N GLU A 96 -11.94 1.41 -15.91
CA GLU A 96 -12.89 0.30 -16.07
C GLU A 96 -12.52 -0.93 -15.19
N ARG A 97 -11.29 -0.99 -14.69
CA ARG A 97 -10.80 -2.07 -13.82
C ARG A 97 -11.14 -1.84 -12.36
N VAL A 98 -11.28 -0.56 -11.96
CA VAL A 98 -11.44 -0.17 -10.55
C VAL A 98 -12.69 0.66 -10.37
N GLY A 99 -13.65 0.16 -9.63
CA GLY A 99 -14.90 0.86 -9.31
C GLY A 99 -14.88 1.59 -7.97
N ARG A 100 -14.05 1.13 -7.01
CA ARG A 100 -14.03 1.65 -5.62
C ARG A 100 -12.62 1.62 -5.06
N MET A 101 -12.34 2.48 -4.08
CA MET A 101 -11.02 2.58 -3.45
C MET A 101 -11.14 2.59 -1.93
N VAL A 102 -10.35 1.74 -1.27
CA VAL A 102 -10.09 1.78 0.17
C VAL A 102 -8.65 2.22 0.36
N ILE A 103 -8.44 3.31 1.05
CA ILE A 103 -7.15 3.99 1.17
C ILE A 103 -6.71 3.97 2.62
N LEU A 104 -5.57 3.31 2.89
CA LEU A 104 -4.99 3.10 4.21
C LEU A 104 -3.58 3.69 4.23
N ASP A 105 -3.25 4.53 5.17
CA ASP A 105 -1.91 5.08 5.47
C ASP A 105 -0.97 5.12 4.25
N THR A 106 -1.30 6.00 3.30
CA THR A 106 -0.58 6.13 2.03
C THR A 106 -0.63 7.55 1.50
N GLY A 107 0.00 7.81 0.37
CA GLY A 107 -0.02 9.10 -0.29
C GLY A 107 0.35 9.01 -1.77
N LEU A 108 0.35 10.16 -2.44
CA LEU A 108 0.87 10.33 -3.78
C LEU A 108 2.05 11.31 -3.73
N PHE A 109 3.16 10.90 -4.30
CA PHE A 109 4.40 11.65 -4.20
C PHE A 109 4.65 12.39 -5.51
N THR A 110 4.62 13.72 -5.43
CA THR A 110 4.72 14.65 -6.57
C THR A 110 6.06 15.38 -6.60
N GLY A 111 6.91 15.13 -5.59
CA GLY A 111 8.16 15.85 -5.39
C GLY A 111 8.02 17.25 -4.78
N HIS A 112 6.78 17.69 -4.51
CA HIS A 112 6.50 19.00 -3.91
C HIS A 112 6.24 18.94 -2.39
N GLN A 113 5.94 17.77 -1.86
CA GLN A 113 5.68 17.60 -0.43
C GLN A 113 6.97 17.68 0.39
N PRO A 114 6.95 18.38 1.52
CA PRO A 114 8.09 18.40 2.43
C PRO A 114 8.27 17.03 3.08
N MET A 115 9.47 16.48 2.97
CA MET A 115 9.83 15.24 3.65
C MET A 115 10.25 15.53 5.08
N THR A 116 9.73 14.73 6.03
CA THR A 116 10.12 14.83 7.44
C THR A 116 11.58 14.47 7.64
N ASP A 117 12.21 14.96 8.71
CA ASP A 117 13.61 14.59 9.01
C ASP A 117 13.71 13.10 9.38
N ALA A 118 12.69 12.51 10.00
CA ALA A 118 12.61 11.08 10.27
C ALA A 118 12.62 10.28 8.96
N TRP A 119 11.85 10.69 7.96
CA TRP A 119 11.84 10.01 6.66
C TRP A 119 13.19 10.15 5.93
N LYS A 120 13.80 11.31 5.95
CA LYS A 120 15.15 11.51 5.37
C LYS A 120 16.18 10.60 6.04
N ALA A 121 16.16 10.52 7.37
CA ALA A 121 17.05 9.64 8.13
C ALA A 121 16.80 8.16 7.78
N PHE A 122 15.54 7.75 7.61
CA PHE A 122 15.18 6.41 7.16
C PHE A 122 15.72 6.13 5.74
N ARG A 123 15.52 7.05 4.80
CA ARG A 123 16.06 6.92 3.44
C ARG A 123 17.58 6.79 3.43
N ASP A 124 18.28 7.65 4.19
CA ASP A 124 19.74 7.59 4.36
C ASP A 124 20.21 6.27 4.99
N PHE A 125 19.44 5.74 5.95
CA PHE A 125 19.69 4.43 6.54
C PHE A 125 19.59 3.32 5.50
N VAL A 126 18.53 3.30 4.70
CA VAL A 126 18.30 2.30 3.64
C VAL A 126 19.42 2.38 2.59
N GLU A 127 19.81 3.58 2.17
CA GLU A 127 20.87 3.79 1.16
C GLU A 127 22.22 3.19 1.60
N ARG A 128 22.52 3.26 2.90
CA ARG A 128 23.80 2.76 3.48
C ARG A 128 23.76 1.32 3.97
N THR A 129 22.58 0.68 3.93
CA THR A 129 22.38 -0.66 4.50
C THR A 129 22.22 -1.68 3.39
N ASP A 130 23.23 -2.54 3.20
CA ASP A 130 23.18 -3.59 2.19
C ASP A 130 22.22 -4.73 2.56
N ASP A 131 22.20 -5.11 3.82
CA ASP A 131 21.30 -6.14 4.36
C ASP A 131 20.20 -5.50 5.23
N LEU A 132 19.13 -5.05 4.58
CA LEU A 132 18.05 -4.33 5.25
C LEU A 132 17.37 -5.21 6.30
N PRO A 133 17.27 -4.79 7.58
CA PRO A 133 16.65 -5.58 8.65
C PRO A 133 15.11 -5.49 8.57
N VAL A 134 14.49 -6.22 7.63
CA VAL A 134 13.05 -6.17 7.33
C VAL A 134 12.19 -6.38 8.58
N GLY A 135 12.49 -7.41 9.36
CA GLY A 135 11.74 -7.70 10.59
C GLY A 135 11.79 -6.58 11.62
N PHE A 136 12.97 -5.95 11.78
CA PHE A 136 13.14 -4.80 12.67
C PHE A 136 12.29 -3.60 12.20
N LEU A 137 12.26 -3.31 10.89
CA LEU A 137 11.47 -2.22 10.32
C LEU A 137 9.97 -2.46 10.52
N VAL A 138 9.49 -3.68 10.25
CA VAL A 138 8.09 -4.03 10.46
C VAL A 138 7.71 -3.90 11.92
N ARG A 139 8.51 -4.47 12.85
CA ARG A 139 8.25 -4.39 14.28
C ARG A 139 8.21 -2.95 14.78
N GLY A 140 9.17 -2.12 14.32
CA GLY A 140 9.29 -0.73 14.76
C GLY A 140 8.18 0.20 14.25
N ALA A 141 7.46 -0.20 13.21
CA ALA A 141 6.37 0.60 12.63
C ALA A 141 4.97 0.08 13.00
N CYS A 142 4.84 -1.06 13.72
CA CYS A 142 3.62 -1.45 14.41
C CYS A 142 3.46 -0.68 15.73
N HIS A 143 2.23 -0.44 16.14
CA HIS A 143 1.93 0.14 17.46
C HIS A 143 2.17 -0.88 18.59
N ARG A 144 1.82 -2.15 18.34
CA ARG A 144 2.03 -3.27 19.24
C ARG A 144 3.04 -4.24 18.65
N ASP A 145 3.83 -4.89 19.53
CA ASP A 145 4.72 -5.95 19.06
C ASP A 145 3.91 -7.10 18.44
N PRO A 146 4.09 -7.39 17.14
CA PRO A 146 3.34 -8.44 16.48
C PRO A 146 3.77 -9.87 16.88
N GLY A 147 4.89 -9.99 17.59
CA GLY A 147 5.47 -11.26 18.04
C GLY A 147 6.45 -11.87 17.03
N ASP A 148 7.35 -12.72 17.56
CA ASP A 148 8.49 -13.27 16.79
C ASP A 148 8.05 -14.13 15.59
N ASP A 149 6.99 -14.92 15.73
CA ASP A 149 6.48 -15.75 14.62
C ASP A 149 5.98 -14.91 13.44
N VAL A 150 5.34 -13.77 13.73
CA VAL A 150 4.86 -12.83 12.70
C VAL A 150 6.04 -12.14 12.03
N ILE A 151 7.04 -11.72 12.83
CA ILE A 151 8.25 -11.10 12.27
C ILE A 151 9.01 -12.10 11.39
N ALA A 152 9.19 -13.34 11.83
CA ALA A 152 9.81 -14.38 11.02
C ALA A 152 9.05 -14.63 9.70
N ALA A 153 7.72 -14.50 9.69
CA ALA A 153 6.93 -14.59 8.46
C ALA A 153 7.21 -13.43 7.50
N TYR A 154 7.45 -12.20 7.99
CA TYR A 154 7.85 -11.08 7.15
C TYR A 154 9.27 -11.21 6.61
N GLU A 155 10.19 -11.80 7.35
CA GLU A 155 11.58 -12.03 6.92
C GLU A 155 11.73 -13.21 5.96
N ARG A 156 10.81 -14.18 6.03
CA ARG A 156 10.91 -15.42 5.25
C ARG A 156 11.10 -15.24 3.74
N PRO A 157 10.51 -14.24 3.05
CA PRO A 157 10.75 -14.00 1.63
C PRO A 157 12.16 -13.52 1.29
N PHE A 158 12.97 -13.15 2.29
CA PHE A 158 14.25 -12.49 2.11
C PHE A 158 15.40 -13.33 2.72
N PRO A 159 15.81 -14.44 2.07
CA PRO A 159 16.80 -15.35 2.61
C PRO A 159 18.21 -14.76 2.71
N ASP A 160 18.49 -13.70 1.97
CA ASP A 160 19.80 -13.03 1.90
C ASP A 160 19.66 -11.54 1.54
N ALA A 161 20.78 -10.81 1.59
CA ALA A 161 20.81 -9.38 1.27
C ALA A 161 20.42 -9.07 -0.19
N ALA A 162 20.77 -9.95 -1.14
CA ALA A 162 20.46 -9.73 -2.56
C ALA A 162 18.95 -9.78 -2.82
N SER A 163 18.23 -10.64 -2.13
CA SER A 163 16.76 -10.77 -2.22
C SER A 163 16.02 -9.54 -1.68
N LYS A 164 16.69 -8.63 -0.96
CA LYS A 164 16.15 -7.39 -0.40
C LYS A 164 16.28 -6.18 -1.32
N ALA A 165 16.78 -6.36 -2.56
CA ALA A 165 16.96 -5.26 -3.50
C ALA A 165 15.66 -4.46 -3.73
N GLY A 166 14.50 -5.11 -3.81
CA GLY A 166 13.19 -4.45 -3.92
C GLY A 166 12.85 -3.61 -2.70
N ALA A 167 13.01 -4.15 -1.50
CA ALA A 167 12.76 -3.43 -0.25
C ALA A 167 13.68 -2.20 -0.10
N ARG A 168 14.94 -2.31 -0.52
CA ARG A 168 15.88 -1.18 -0.56
C ARG A 168 15.52 -0.15 -1.62
N ALA A 169 15.01 -0.58 -2.77
CA ALA A 169 14.68 0.31 -3.88
C ALA A 169 13.52 1.26 -3.56
N PHE A 170 12.47 0.79 -2.91
CA PHE A 170 11.23 1.55 -2.74
C PHE A 170 11.41 2.91 -2.03
N PRO A 171 12.11 3.02 -0.90
CA PRO A 171 12.39 4.33 -0.30
C PRO A 171 13.27 5.24 -1.20
N LEU A 172 14.12 4.65 -2.06
CA LEU A 172 15.04 5.41 -2.91
C LEU A 172 14.37 5.95 -4.17
N ILE A 173 13.39 5.23 -4.75
CA ILE A 173 12.66 5.68 -5.94
C ILE A 173 11.50 6.64 -5.62
N LEU A 174 11.19 6.88 -4.34
CA LEU A 174 10.17 7.85 -3.94
C LEU A 174 10.63 9.26 -4.36
N PRO A 175 9.86 9.98 -5.21
CA PRO A 175 10.29 11.29 -5.68
C PRO A 175 10.20 12.35 -4.58
N THR A 176 11.34 12.95 -4.26
CA THR A 176 11.49 14.05 -3.30
C THR A 176 11.63 15.42 -3.98
N ARG A 177 11.75 15.43 -5.31
CA ARG A 177 11.79 16.65 -6.14
C ARG A 177 10.95 16.42 -7.40
N PRO A 178 10.37 17.50 -7.98
CA PRO A 178 9.49 17.39 -9.16
C PRO A 178 10.16 16.87 -10.44
N ASP A 179 11.49 16.96 -10.52
CA ASP A 179 12.31 16.49 -11.63
C ASP A 179 12.70 15.00 -11.54
N MET A 180 12.39 14.35 -10.42
CA MET A 180 12.68 12.92 -10.24
C MET A 180 11.70 12.03 -11.02
N PRO A 181 12.17 10.84 -11.46
CA PRO A 181 11.28 9.83 -12.04
C PRO A 181 10.08 9.54 -11.15
N GLY A 182 8.89 9.45 -11.74
CA GLY A 182 7.65 9.17 -11.01
C GLY A 182 6.92 10.40 -10.46
N ALA A 183 7.60 11.55 -10.26
CA ALA A 183 6.96 12.75 -9.71
C ALA A 183 5.80 13.26 -10.59
N GLN A 184 6.02 13.33 -11.90
CA GLN A 184 4.98 13.75 -12.86
C GLN A 184 3.80 12.77 -12.88
N ALA A 185 4.07 11.46 -12.83
CA ALA A 185 3.01 10.45 -12.76
C ALA A 185 2.21 10.57 -11.46
N GLY A 186 2.88 10.80 -10.33
CA GLY A 186 2.22 11.08 -9.05
C GLY A 186 1.34 12.33 -9.09
N GLN A 187 1.83 13.42 -9.71
CA GLN A 187 1.05 14.64 -9.89
C GLN A 187 -0.18 14.41 -10.78
N HIS A 188 0.00 13.76 -11.92
CA HIS A 188 -1.10 13.42 -12.82
C HIS A 188 -2.18 12.58 -12.11
N THR A 189 -1.75 11.56 -11.36
CA THR A 189 -2.66 10.71 -10.58
C THR A 189 -3.43 11.53 -9.54
N LEU A 190 -2.75 12.40 -8.80
CA LEU A 190 -3.38 13.26 -7.80
C LEU A 190 -4.43 14.19 -8.43
N ASP A 191 -4.09 14.83 -9.56
CA ASP A 191 -4.99 15.76 -10.24
C ASP A 191 -6.24 15.05 -10.79
N ALA A 192 -6.09 13.84 -11.34
CA ALA A 192 -7.21 13.03 -11.78
C ALA A 192 -8.12 12.61 -10.60
N LEU A 193 -7.54 12.19 -9.47
CA LEU A 193 -8.28 11.75 -8.30
C LEU A 193 -9.04 12.89 -7.58
N ARG A 194 -8.62 14.13 -7.71
CA ARG A 194 -9.34 15.31 -7.17
C ARG A 194 -10.74 15.47 -7.73
N THR A 195 -10.95 15.05 -8.97
CA THR A 195 -12.26 15.12 -9.66
C THR A 195 -12.96 13.77 -9.77
N ASP A 196 -12.30 12.71 -9.34
CA ASP A 196 -12.81 11.35 -9.38
C ASP A 196 -13.93 11.14 -8.35
N ARG A 197 -15.10 10.72 -8.84
CA ARG A 197 -16.31 10.56 -8.02
C ARG A 197 -16.57 9.12 -7.59
N ARG A 198 -15.68 8.17 -7.94
CA ARG A 198 -15.81 6.79 -7.47
C ARG A 198 -15.80 6.75 -5.94
N PRO A 199 -16.57 5.84 -5.31
CA PRO A 199 -16.60 5.72 -3.86
C PRO A 199 -15.20 5.48 -3.28
N LYS A 200 -14.89 6.22 -2.20
CA LYS A 200 -13.62 6.11 -1.47
C LYS A 200 -13.90 5.93 0.02
N LEU A 201 -13.25 4.92 0.62
CA LEU A 201 -13.20 4.73 2.07
C LEU A 201 -11.78 5.02 2.53
N MET A 202 -11.58 6.03 3.37
CA MET A 202 -10.27 6.39 3.87
C MET A 202 -10.17 6.09 5.37
N LEU A 203 -9.24 5.22 5.73
CA LEU A 203 -8.94 4.83 7.11
C LEU A 203 -7.49 5.22 7.41
N TRP A 204 -7.20 5.66 8.63
CA TRP A 204 -5.86 6.07 9.01
C TRP A 204 -5.54 5.71 10.44
N ALA A 205 -4.31 5.24 10.69
CA ALA A 205 -3.79 4.98 12.04
C ALA A 205 -3.59 6.30 12.80
N ASP A 206 -3.85 6.29 14.10
CA ASP A 206 -3.63 7.46 14.97
C ASP A 206 -2.16 7.66 15.32
N SER A 207 -1.36 6.59 15.26
CA SER A 207 0.03 6.55 15.75
C SER A 207 1.03 6.12 14.68
N ASP A 208 0.73 6.37 13.39
CA ASP A 208 1.65 6.06 12.28
C ASP A 208 2.92 6.94 12.37
N PRO A 209 4.12 6.35 12.58
CA PRO A 209 5.37 7.10 12.67
C PRO A 209 5.90 7.53 11.27
N VAL A 210 5.40 6.93 10.18
CA VAL A 210 5.84 7.18 8.80
C VAL A 210 4.96 8.24 8.14
N LEU A 211 3.65 8.06 8.21
CA LEU A 211 2.63 8.94 7.65
C LEU A 211 1.67 9.43 8.76
N PRO A 212 2.04 10.42 9.53
CA PRO A 212 1.24 10.92 10.65
C PRO A 212 -0.21 11.24 10.26
N LEU A 213 -1.15 11.10 11.18
CA LEU A 213 -2.59 11.31 11.00
C LEU A 213 -2.92 12.62 10.24
N GLU A 214 -2.17 13.68 10.49
CA GLU A 214 -2.35 14.95 9.79
C GLU A 214 -2.04 14.87 8.29
N THR A 215 -1.12 13.97 7.89
CA THR A 215 -0.88 13.66 6.47
C THR A 215 -2.11 13.02 5.86
N GLY A 216 -2.75 12.09 6.55
CA GLY A 216 -4.00 11.46 6.13
C GLY A 216 -5.14 12.45 5.94
N ARG A 217 -5.32 13.37 6.90
CA ARG A 217 -6.34 14.43 6.81
C ARG A 217 -6.12 15.32 5.59
N ARG A 218 -4.87 15.73 5.35
CA ARG A 218 -4.52 16.55 4.18
C ARG A 218 -4.72 15.78 2.88
N PHE A 219 -4.37 14.51 2.85
CA PHE A 219 -4.56 13.67 1.67
C PHE A 219 -6.06 13.46 1.39
N ALA A 220 -6.87 13.17 2.40
CA ALA A 220 -8.32 13.06 2.26
C ALA A 220 -8.94 14.36 1.72
N ALA A 221 -8.57 15.51 2.28
CA ALA A 221 -9.04 16.82 1.81
C ALA A 221 -8.59 17.09 0.36
N ALA A 222 -7.38 16.69 -0.03
CA ALA A 222 -6.89 16.82 -1.41
C ALA A 222 -7.69 15.99 -2.41
N LEU A 223 -8.29 14.88 -1.97
CA LEU A 223 -9.20 14.04 -2.75
C LEU A 223 -10.68 14.45 -2.65
N GLY A 224 -10.97 15.61 -2.05
CA GLY A 224 -12.32 16.15 -1.92
C GLY A 224 -13.18 15.47 -0.85
N GLY A 225 -12.56 14.81 0.13
CA GLY A 225 -13.24 14.09 1.22
C GLY A 225 -12.60 14.31 2.58
N GLU A 226 -12.93 13.44 3.51
CA GLU A 226 -12.38 13.37 4.86
C GLU A 226 -12.05 11.92 5.23
N LEU A 227 -11.35 11.71 6.34
CA LEU A 227 -11.13 10.36 6.87
C LEU A 227 -12.45 9.82 7.42
N ALA A 228 -12.85 8.65 6.91
CA ALA A 228 -14.05 7.96 7.39
C ALA A 228 -13.85 7.41 8.81
N HIS A 229 -12.64 6.88 9.08
CA HIS A 229 -12.29 6.38 10.41
C HIS A 229 -10.81 6.65 10.73
N VAL A 230 -10.56 6.98 12.00
CA VAL A 230 -9.22 6.93 12.60
C VAL A 230 -9.14 5.64 13.41
N ILE A 231 -8.13 4.83 13.12
CA ILE A 231 -7.90 3.56 13.78
C ILE A 231 -7.01 3.81 15.00
N ALA A 232 -7.59 3.66 16.17
CA ALA A 232 -6.90 3.89 17.44
C ALA A 232 -5.90 2.77 17.76
N ASP A 233 -4.84 3.12 18.48
CA ASP A 233 -3.77 2.21 18.89
C ASP A 233 -3.17 1.43 17.72
N ALA A 234 -2.99 2.08 16.57
CA ALA A 234 -2.43 1.50 15.37
C ALA A 234 -1.25 2.32 14.83
N GLY A 235 -0.21 1.65 14.41
CA GLY A 235 0.96 2.21 13.73
C GLY A 235 0.82 2.13 12.23
N HIS A 236 1.95 2.27 11.51
CA HIS A 236 1.98 2.24 10.05
C HIS A 236 1.42 0.94 9.48
N PHE A 237 1.74 -0.20 10.08
CA PHE A 237 1.16 -1.49 9.68
C PHE A 237 -0.15 -1.76 10.45
N LEU A 238 -1.12 -0.84 10.27
CA LEU A 238 -2.41 -0.90 10.96
C LEU A 238 -3.16 -2.23 10.73
N GLN A 239 -2.87 -2.95 9.66
CA GLN A 239 -3.41 -4.28 9.39
C GLN A 239 -2.89 -5.33 10.41
N GLU A 240 -1.69 -5.12 10.98
CA GLU A 240 -1.19 -5.96 12.07
C GLU A 240 -1.85 -5.61 13.39
N ASP A 241 -1.96 -4.33 13.70
CA ASP A 241 -2.50 -3.85 14.97
C ASP A 241 -4.03 -4.04 15.07
N ALA A 242 -4.76 -3.72 14.00
CA ALA A 242 -6.22 -3.66 13.97
C ALA A 242 -6.86 -4.37 12.75
N GLY A 243 -6.20 -5.35 12.15
CA GLY A 243 -6.67 -6.01 10.92
C GLY A 243 -8.10 -6.53 10.94
N PRO A 244 -8.59 -7.19 12.02
CA PRO A 244 -9.98 -7.61 12.11
C PRO A 244 -10.97 -6.43 12.06
N GLN A 245 -10.68 -5.33 12.76
CA GLN A 245 -11.50 -4.12 12.75
C GLN A 245 -11.54 -3.50 11.35
N ILE A 246 -10.39 -3.34 10.71
CA ILE A 246 -10.26 -2.79 9.35
C ILE A 246 -11.05 -3.65 8.36
N GLY A 247 -10.89 -4.97 8.44
CA GLY A 247 -11.61 -5.91 7.57
C GLY A 247 -13.12 -5.83 7.73
N ALA A 248 -13.61 -5.68 8.97
CA ALA A 248 -15.04 -5.49 9.26
C ALA A 248 -15.55 -4.16 8.67
N LEU A 249 -14.83 -3.05 8.87
CA LEU A 249 -15.19 -1.74 8.31
C LEU A 249 -15.26 -1.78 6.77
N ILE A 250 -14.28 -2.42 6.12
CA ILE A 250 -14.28 -2.59 4.66
C ILE A 250 -15.49 -3.44 4.22
N ALA A 251 -15.73 -4.56 4.89
CA ALA A 251 -16.84 -5.45 4.56
C ALA A 251 -18.21 -4.76 4.72
N ASP A 252 -18.40 -3.96 5.79
CA ASP A 252 -19.62 -3.19 6.02
C ASP A 252 -19.81 -2.11 4.95
N TRP A 253 -18.73 -1.38 4.65
CA TRP A 253 -18.76 -0.37 3.60
C TRP A 253 -19.07 -0.98 2.23
N LEU A 254 -18.45 -2.09 1.86
CA LEU A 254 -18.73 -2.78 0.60
C LEU A 254 -20.20 -3.25 0.48
N ARG A 255 -20.81 -3.70 1.59
CA ARG A 255 -22.23 -4.07 1.63
C ARG A 255 -23.18 -2.88 1.48
N SER A 256 -22.75 -1.68 1.81
CA SER A 256 -23.53 -0.45 1.67
C SER A 256 -23.44 0.18 0.28
N GLN A 257 -22.52 -0.28 -0.55
CA GLN A 257 -22.40 0.22 -1.92
C GLN A 257 -23.47 -0.44 -2.82
N PRO A 258 -23.99 0.31 -3.79
CA PRO A 258 -24.96 -0.20 -4.76
C PRO A 258 -24.38 -1.30 -5.65
#